data_b97e296485e51864072d161db255f353
#
_entry.id   b97e296485e51864072d161db255f353
#
_cell.length_a   1.000
_cell.length_b   1.000
_cell.length_c   1.000
_cell.angle_alpha   90.00
_cell.angle_beta   90.00
_cell.angle_gamma   90.00
#
_symmetry.space_group_name_H-M   'P 1'
#
loop_
_entity.id
_entity.type
_entity.pdbx_description
1 polymer ?
#
loop_
_entity_poly.entity_id
_entity_poly.type
_entity_poly.pdbx_seq_one_letter_code
_entity_poly.pdbx_strand_id
1 'polypeptide(L)'
;MNQITYVLPEKIAAKNGDIENVGSLLKPKAVQIGLGESDVATIKGPARIVFDFGRELCGGIRILAHYITNGKPIGIRFGESLSEAITPLGVKNATNDHSPRDFSACLPQLSSLRFGETGFRFVCLDFNEGEYRIKSVLAESETEYHEIKGSFECSDPLVNEIYSVARRTLLLCLQKDMIWDGIKR
;
A
#
# COMPACT_ATOMS: atom_id res chain seq x y z
N MET A 1 -18.56 13.21 -0.31
CA MET A 1 -18.79 11.75 -0.51
C MET A 1 -17.43 11.12 -0.69
N ASN A 2 -17.03 10.24 0.22
CA ASN A 2 -15.72 9.57 0.11
C ASN A 2 -15.71 8.67 -1.13
N GLN A 3 -14.70 8.81 -1.93
CA GLN A 3 -14.44 7.98 -3.09
C GLN A 3 -13.29 7.01 -2.78
N ILE A 4 -13.52 5.71 -2.96
CA ILE A 4 -12.49 4.70 -2.85
C ILE A 4 -11.98 4.38 -4.26
N THR A 5 -10.69 4.51 -4.44
CA THR A 5 -9.99 4.14 -5.68
C THR A 5 -9.05 2.98 -5.39
N TYR A 6 -9.15 1.91 -6.19
CA TYR A 6 -8.25 0.77 -6.12
C TYR A 6 -7.02 1.02 -6.98
N VAL A 7 -5.84 0.95 -6.38
CA VAL A 7 -4.57 1.22 -7.05
C VAL A 7 -3.67 0.00 -6.96
N LEU A 8 -3.17 -0.48 -8.10
CA LEU A 8 -2.15 -1.53 -8.14
C LEU A 8 -0.77 -0.95 -7.82
N PRO A 9 0.14 -1.73 -7.22
CA PRO A 9 1.53 -1.36 -7.15
C PRO A 9 2.10 -1.19 -8.56
N GLU A 10 2.90 -0.15 -8.77
CA GLU A 10 3.59 0.06 -10.06
C GLU A 10 4.77 -0.92 -10.21
N LYS A 11 5.46 -1.22 -9.10
CA LYS A 11 6.60 -2.14 -9.11
C LYS A 11 6.85 -2.76 -7.73
N ILE A 12 7.65 -3.81 -7.75
CA ILE A 12 8.29 -4.37 -6.54
C ILE A 12 9.57 -3.56 -6.30
N ALA A 13 9.59 -2.77 -5.24
CA ALA A 13 10.75 -1.94 -4.88
C ALA A 13 11.89 -2.79 -4.30
N ALA A 14 11.56 -3.82 -3.54
CA ALA A 14 12.52 -4.79 -2.99
C ALA A 14 11.84 -6.13 -2.69
N LYS A 15 12.62 -7.21 -2.73
CA LYS A 15 12.16 -8.53 -2.27
C LYS A 15 13.33 -9.33 -1.72
N ASN A 16 13.04 -10.20 -0.75
CA ASN A 16 13.99 -11.15 -0.18
C ASN A 16 13.25 -12.43 0.22
N GLY A 17 13.93 -13.59 0.13
CA GLY A 17 13.36 -14.90 0.43
C GLY A 17 12.92 -15.68 -0.81
N ASP A 18 12.25 -16.82 -0.59
CA ASP A 18 11.75 -17.70 -1.65
C ASP A 18 10.36 -17.21 -2.11
N ILE A 19 10.34 -16.56 -3.27
CA ILE A 19 9.14 -15.93 -3.82
C ILE A 19 9.03 -16.23 -5.31
N GLU A 20 8.01 -16.99 -5.67
CA GLU A 20 7.69 -17.35 -7.04
C GLU A 20 6.56 -16.44 -7.58
N ASN A 21 6.61 -16.12 -8.87
CA ASN A 21 5.59 -15.37 -9.61
C ASN A 21 5.18 -14.03 -8.98
N VAL A 22 6.12 -13.33 -8.33
CA VAL A 22 5.84 -12.03 -7.68
C VAL A 22 5.27 -10.99 -8.64
N GLY A 23 5.65 -11.03 -9.92
CA GLY A 23 5.14 -10.13 -10.97
C GLY A 23 3.62 -10.24 -11.20
N SER A 24 3.00 -11.34 -10.77
CA SER A 24 1.54 -11.49 -10.84
C SER A 24 0.80 -10.47 -9.95
N LEU A 25 1.44 -10.00 -8.88
CA LEU A 25 0.88 -9.02 -7.94
C LEU A 25 0.78 -7.60 -8.52
N LEU A 26 1.45 -7.35 -9.65
CA LEU A 26 1.41 -6.06 -10.37
C LEU A 26 0.31 -6.01 -11.43
N LYS A 27 -0.42 -7.11 -11.63
CA LYS A 27 -1.43 -7.22 -12.69
C LYS A 27 -2.84 -7.03 -12.15
N PRO A 28 -3.74 -6.39 -12.92
CA PRO A 28 -5.14 -6.30 -12.54
C PRO A 28 -5.78 -7.70 -12.51
N LYS A 29 -6.56 -7.96 -11.48
CA LYS A 29 -7.26 -9.24 -11.27
C LYS A 29 -8.67 -9.02 -10.75
N ALA A 30 -9.54 -9.99 -10.98
CA ALA A 30 -10.84 -10.00 -10.33
C ALA A 30 -10.70 -10.13 -8.82
N VAL A 31 -11.50 -9.39 -8.05
CA VAL A 31 -11.48 -9.41 -6.59
C VAL A 31 -11.95 -10.76 -6.04
N GLN A 32 -12.81 -11.47 -6.77
CA GLN A 32 -13.30 -12.80 -6.38
C GLN A 32 -12.14 -13.80 -6.31
N ILE A 33 -12.09 -14.59 -5.25
CA ILE A 33 -11.08 -15.63 -5.05
C ILE A 33 -11.73 -16.97 -5.39
N GLY A 34 -11.20 -17.64 -6.43
CA GLY A 34 -11.61 -18.99 -6.81
C GLY A 34 -10.76 -20.06 -6.12
N LEU A 35 -11.29 -21.26 -5.97
CA LEU A 35 -10.53 -22.39 -5.38
C LEU A 35 -9.36 -22.85 -6.26
N GLY A 36 -9.45 -22.70 -7.57
CA GLY A 36 -8.44 -23.10 -8.55
C GLY A 36 -7.56 -21.98 -9.08
N GLU A 37 -7.27 -20.95 -8.29
CA GLU A 37 -6.41 -19.84 -8.72
C GLU A 37 -5.01 -20.29 -9.07
N SER A 38 -4.58 -20.04 -10.31
CA SER A 38 -3.24 -20.39 -10.82
C SER A 38 -2.31 -19.18 -10.93
N ASP A 39 -2.86 -17.97 -11.13
CA ASP A 39 -2.06 -16.73 -11.24
C ASP A 39 -1.92 -16.05 -9.88
N VAL A 40 -1.20 -16.71 -8.98
CA VAL A 40 -0.90 -16.23 -7.63
C VAL A 40 0.60 -16.11 -7.43
N ALA A 41 1.03 -15.23 -6.56
CA ALA A 41 2.39 -15.26 -6.04
C ALA A 41 2.48 -16.28 -4.90
N THR A 42 3.47 -17.16 -4.95
CA THR A 42 3.76 -18.13 -3.89
C THR A 42 4.96 -17.66 -3.10
N ILE A 43 4.77 -17.44 -1.81
CA ILE A 43 5.78 -16.93 -0.88
C ILE A 43 6.03 -18.03 0.17
N LYS A 44 7.28 -18.50 0.29
CA LYS A 44 7.72 -19.40 1.35
C LYS A 44 8.54 -18.60 2.34
N GLY A 45 7.95 -18.33 3.47
CA GLY A 45 8.60 -17.50 4.51
C GLY A 45 9.71 -18.26 5.28
N PRO A 46 10.66 -17.54 5.90
CA PRO A 46 10.66 -16.08 6.05
C PRO A 46 10.98 -15.34 4.74
N ALA A 47 10.17 -14.34 4.40
CA ALA A 47 10.33 -13.58 3.16
C ALA A 47 9.81 -12.14 3.32
N ARG A 48 10.27 -11.26 2.45
CA ARG A 48 9.85 -9.84 2.42
C ARG A 48 9.53 -9.41 1.00
N ILE A 49 8.46 -8.63 0.85
CA ILE A 49 8.14 -7.91 -0.39
C ILE A 49 7.87 -6.46 -0.05
N VAL A 50 8.44 -5.53 -0.79
CA VAL A 50 8.15 -4.11 -0.69
C VAL A 50 7.55 -3.63 -2.00
N PHE A 51 6.33 -3.12 -1.91
CA PHE A 51 5.58 -2.55 -3.03
C PHE A 51 5.82 -1.05 -3.12
N ASP A 52 5.98 -0.52 -4.33
CA ASP A 52 5.94 0.92 -4.64
C ASP A 52 4.68 1.21 -5.47
N PHE A 53 3.82 2.07 -4.96
CA PHE A 53 2.60 2.52 -5.64
C PHE A 53 2.83 3.72 -6.56
N GLY A 54 4.10 4.14 -6.74
CA GLY A 54 4.53 5.22 -7.63
C GLY A 54 4.23 6.63 -7.11
N ARG A 55 3.27 6.76 -6.22
CA ARG A 55 2.81 8.05 -5.68
C ARG A 55 2.25 7.88 -4.27
N GLU A 56 2.22 8.98 -3.55
CA GLU A 56 1.58 9.05 -2.24
C GLU A 56 0.07 8.79 -2.33
N LEU A 57 -0.44 7.98 -1.41
CA LEU A 57 -1.84 7.60 -1.27
C LEU A 57 -2.28 7.82 0.18
N CYS A 58 -3.56 8.03 0.40
CA CYS A 58 -4.18 8.04 1.73
C CYS A 58 -5.20 6.92 1.82
N GLY A 59 -5.10 6.05 2.84
CA GLY A 59 -6.00 4.91 3.03
C GLY A 59 -5.27 3.66 3.52
N GLY A 60 -5.59 2.50 2.98
CA GLY A 60 -5.02 1.23 3.36
C GLY A 60 -4.68 0.33 2.18
N ILE A 61 -4.33 -0.91 2.47
CA ILE A 61 -4.16 -1.96 1.46
C ILE A 61 -5.20 -3.05 1.63
N ARG A 62 -5.59 -3.64 0.52
CA ARG A 62 -6.36 -4.88 0.48
C ARG A 62 -5.48 -6.02 0.02
N ILE A 63 -5.46 -7.11 0.79
CA ILE A 63 -4.74 -8.33 0.46
C ILE A 63 -5.78 -9.41 0.14
N LEU A 64 -5.68 -10.00 -1.05
CA LEU A 64 -6.46 -11.16 -1.46
C LEU A 64 -5.59 -12.41 -1.26
N ALA A 65 -5.86 -13.14 -0.18
CA ALA A 65 -5.14 -14.36 0.18
C ALA A 65 -5.88 -15.59 -0.35
N HIS A 66 -5.18 -16.45 -1.11
CA HIS A 66 -5.75 -17.70 -1.64
C HIS A 66 -5.51 -18.85 -0.66
N TYR A 67 -4.24 -19.17 -0.38
CA TYR A 67 -3.86 -20.31 0.48
C TYR A 67 -2.79 -19.91 1.48
N ILE A 68 -2.94 -20.35 2.73
CA ILE A 68 -2.02 -20.06 3.83
C ILE A 68 -1.82 -21.33 4.66
N THR A 69 -0.58 -21.77 4.88
CA THR A 69 -0.33 -23.06 5.55
C THR A 69 -0.31 -23.01 7.06
N ASN A 70 0.19 -21.98 7.72
CA ASN A 70 0.37 -22.05 9.17
C ASN A 70 -0.19 -20.90 9.99
N GLY A 71 -0.94 -19.99 9.36
CA GLY A 71 -1.70 -18.94 10.05
C GLY A 71 -0.87 -17.98 10.92
N LYS A 72 0.46 -17.97 10.79
CA LYS A 72 1.29 -17.00 11.50
C LYS A 72 1.02 -15.58 11.01
N PRO A 73 1.01 -14.60 11.91
CA PRO A 73 0.86 -13.20 11.50
C PRO A 73 1.96 -12.77 10.53
N ILE A 74 1.60 -11.95 9.56
CA ILE A 74 2.55 -11.22 8.71
C ILE A 74 2.77 -9.82 9.30
N GLY A 75 3.97 -9.26 9.10
CA GLY A 75 4.22 -7.83 9.39
C GLY A 75 3.75 -6.97 8.21
N ILE A 76 3.10 -5.85 8.51
CA ILE A 76 2.64 -4.88 7.52
C ILE A 76 3.18 -3.51 7.94
N ARG A 77 4.00 -2.90 7.08
CA ARG A 77 4.52 -1.55 7.30
C ARG A 77 4.26 -0.64 6.13
N PHE A 78 3.79 0.56 6.43
CA PHE A 78 3.56 1.65 5.50
C PHE A 78 4.69 2.67 5.57
N GLY A 79 5.01 3.30 4.47
CA GLY A 79 6.01 4.36 4.40
C GLY A 79 5.77 5.31 3.23
N GLU A 80 6.03 6.61 3.44
CA GLU A 80 6.12 7.60 2.37
C GLU A 80 7.43 7.44 1.58
N SER A 81 8.47 6.95 2.28
CA SER A 81 9.74 6.57 1.68
C SER A 81 10.00 5.08 1.83
N LEU A 82 10.89 4.55 0.97
CA LEU A 82 11.34 3.16 1.05
C LEU A 82 12.00 2.87 2.39
N SER A 83 12.86 3.78 2.89
CA SER A 83 13.55 3.62 4.16
C SER A 83 12.57 3.50 5.33
N GLU A 84 11.52 4.30 5.33
CA GLU A 84 10.47 4.23 6.33
C GLU A 84 9.71 2.90 6.29
N ALA A 85 9.30 2.45 5.12
CA ALA A 85 8.55 1.20 4.97
C ALA A 85 9.35 -0.04 5.42
N ILE A 86 10.68 -0.04 5.28
CA ILE A 86 11.51 -1.19 5.69
C ILE A 86 11.98 -1.12 7.14
N THR A 87 11.85 0.02 7.81
CA THR A 87 12.34 0.24 9.19
C THR A 87 11.21 0.04 10.19
N PRO A 88 11.29 -0.92 11.12
CA PRO A 88 10.31 -1.10 12.17
C PRO A 88 10.20 0.12 13.10
N LEU A 89 9.05 0.28 13.75
CA LEU A 89 8.86 1.27 14.82
C LEU A 89 9.87 1.07 15.96
N GLY A 90 10.32 2.19 16.56
CA GLY A 90 11.21 2.19 17.72
C GLY A 90 12.67 1.86 17.41
N VAL A 91 13.01 1.55 16.16
CA VAL A 91 14.40 1.36 15.75
C VAL A 91 15.10 2.72 15.69
N LYS A 92 16.37 2.79 16.12
CA LYS A 92 17.17 4.03 16.05
C LYS A 92 17.13 4.60 14.64
N ASN A 93 16.81 5.87 14.52
CA ASN A 93 16.63 6.63 13.28
C ASN A 93 15.38 6.24 12.46
N ALA A 94 14.44 5.52 13.03
CA ALA A 94 13.12 5.37 12.41
C ALA A 94 12.47 6.75 12.27
N THR A 95 11.87 7.01 11.11
CA THR A 95 11.06 8.20 10.87
C THR A 95 9.59 7.86 11.08
N ASN A 96 8.78 8.82 11.51
CA ASN A 96 7.35 8.64 11.71
C ASN A 96 6.97 7.45 12.61
N ASP A 97 7.26 7.56 13.90
CA ASP A 97 6.95 6.50 14.88
C ASP A 97 5.45 6.48 15.30
N HIS A 98 4.56 6.57 14.33
CA HIS A 98 3.11 6.43 14.54
C HIS A 98 2.68 4.97 14.38
N SER A 99 1.98 4.44 15.38
CA SER A 99 1.56 3.04 15.44
C SER A 99 0.75 2.53 14.22
N PRO A 100 -0.08 3.35 13.54
CA PRO A 100 -0.81 2.90 12.37
C PRO A 100 0.06 2.45 11.19
N ARG A 101 1.35 2.77 11.17
CA ARG A 101 2.24 2.41 10.07
C ARG A 101 2.94 1.07 10.20
N ASP A 102 2.94 0.43 11.36
CA ASP A 102 3.67 -0.84 11.60
C ASP A 102 2.90 -1.74 12.55
N PHE A 103 2.40 -2.83 12.06
CA PHE A 103 1.62 -3.79 12.84
C PHE A 103 1.68 -5.20 12.24
N SER A 104 1.12 -6.17 12.95
CA SER A 104 1.01 -7.56 12.48
C SER A 104 -0.44 -7.96 12.31
N ALA A 105 -0.71 -8.77 11.29
CA ALA A 105 -2.04 -9.27 10.99
C ALA A 105 -2.00 -10.72 10.51
N CYS A 106 -3.05 -11.48 10.83
CA CYS A 106 -3.26 -12.82 10.28
C CYS A 106 -4.03 -12.74 8.96
N LEU A 107 -3.63 -13.57 8.00
CA LEU A 107 -4.34 -13.76 6.75
C LEU A 107 -5.07 -15.10 6.77
N PRO A 108 -6.40 -15.12 6.87
CA PRO A 108 -7.18 -16.34 6.65
C PRO A 108 -7.09 -16.81 5.20
N GLN A 109 -7.30 -18.10 4.99
CA GLN A 109 -7.44 -18.64 3.64
C GLN A 109 -8.68 -18.07 2.94
N LEU A 110 -8.61 -17.93 1.62
CA LEU A 110 -9.70 -17.47 0.77
C LEU A 110 -10.30 -16.14 1.27
N SER A 111 -9.43 -15.23 1.74
CA SER A 111 -9.84 -13.97 2.34
C SER A 111 -9.49 -12.75 1.49
N SER A 112 -10.32 -11.74 1.62
CA SER A 112 -10.10 -10.40 1.07
C SER A 112 -10.21 -9.40 2.22
N LEU A 113 -9.07 -8.98 2.78
CA LEU A 113 -9.02 -8.13 3.97
C LEU A 113 -8.32 -6.81 3.69
N ARG A 114 -8.87 -5.74 4.26
CA ARG A 114 -8.28 -4.41 4.28
C ARG A 114 -7.47 -4.21 5.55
N PHE A 115 -6.31 -3.59 5.41
CA PHE A 115 -5.39 -3.28 6.49
C PHE A 115 -4.90 -1.84 6.41
N GLY A 116 -4.82 -1.19 7.55
CA GLY A 116 -4.25 0.14 7.72
C GLY A 116 -5.17 1.26 7.25
N GLU A 117 -4.84 2.47 7.74
CA GLU A 117 -5.44 3.73 7.34
C GLU A 117 -4.42 4.83 7.63
N THR A 118 -3.61 5.19 6.62
CA THR A 118 -2.53 6.16 6.76
C THR A 118 -2.09 6.69 5.40
N GLY A 119 -1.21 7.69 5.40
CA GLY A 119 -0.51 8.11 4.19
C GLY A 119 0.66 7.17 3.86
N PHE A 120 0.80 6.80 2.59
CA PHE A 120 1.90 5.94 2.15
C PHE A 120 2.11 5.97 0.65
N ARG A 121 3.34 5.68 0.24
CA ARG A 121 3.71 5.30 -1.12
C ARG A 121 4.22 3.87 -1.17
N PHE A 122 4.89 3.42 -0.12
CA PHE A 122 5.50 2.09 -0.03
C PHE A 122 4.79 1.24 1.02
N VAL A 123 4.68 -0.04 0.72
CA VAL A 123 4.18 -1.04 1.68
C VAL A 123 5.15 -2.21 1.74
N CYS A 124 5.61 -2.52 2.93
CA CYS A 124 6.45 -3.67 3.22
C CYS A 124 5.59 -4.77 3.85
N LEU A 125 5.60 -5.96 3.27
CA LEU A 125 5.03 -7.16 3.84
C LEU A 125 6.15 -8.11 4.26
N ASP A 126 6.21 -8.44 5.55
CA ASP A 126 7.09 -9.46 6.11
C ASP A 126 6.31 -10.74 6.39
N PHE A 127 6.66 -11.79 5.67
CA PHE A 127 6.05 -13.12 5.82
C PHE A 127 6.90 -13.95 6.76
N ASN A 128 6.27 -14.49 7.80
CA ASN A 128 6.89 -15.46 8.70
C ASN A 128 6.97 -16.84 8.04
N GLU A 129 7.53 -17.85 8.75
CA GLU A 129 7.56 -19.23 8.27
C GLU A 129 6.19 -19.72 7.82
N GLY A 130 6.14 -20.41 6.69
CA GLY A 130 4.93 -20.95 6.07
C GLY A 130 4.87 -20.66 4.57
N GLU A 131 3.84 -21.17 3.93
CA GLU A 131 3.53 -20.90 2.54
C GLU A 131 2.30 -19.97 2.46
N TYR A 132 2.43 -18.92 1.68
CA TYR A 132 1.40 -17.92 1.43
C TYR A 132 1.19 -17.79 -0.07
N ARG A 133 0.00 -18.11 -0.55
CA ARG A 133 -0.40 -17.85 -1.92
C ARG A 133 -1.27 -16.61 -1.96
N ILE A 134 -0.71 -15.54 -2.49
CA ILE A 134 -1.35 -14.23 -2.56
C ILE A 134 -1.77 -13.96 -4.00
N LYS A 135 -3.07 -13.69 -4.17
CA LYS A 135 -3.64 -13.37 -5.47
C LYS A 135 -3.37 -11.92 -5.85
N SER A 136 -3.56 -10.99 -4.92
CA SER A 136 -3.39 -9.56 -5.21
C SER A 136 -3.10 -8.76 -3.94
N VAL A 137 -2.40 -7.65 -4.12
CA VAL A 137 -2.23 -6.59 -3.13
C VAL A 137 -2.60 -5.29 -3.81
N LEU A 138 -3.62 -4.59 -3.28
CA LEU A 138 -4.17 -3.36 -3.82
C LEU A 138 -4.11 -2.28 -2.76
N ALA A 139 -3.79 -1.04 -3.13
CA ALA A 139 -4.13 0.09 -2.27
C ALA A 139 -5.61 0.45 -2.44
N GLU A 140 -6.28 0.68 -1.33
CA GLU A 140 -7.57 1.34 -1.25
C GLU A 140 -7.33 2.79 -0.85
N SER A 141 -7.20 3.65 -1.85
CA SER A 141 -7.01 5.07 -1.64
C SER A 141 -8.35 5.74 -1.40
N GLU A 142 -8.49 6.36 -0.25
CA GLU A 142 -9.65 7.14 0.13
C GLU A 142 -9.37 8.62 -0.12
N THR A 143 -10.21 9.25 -0.92
CA THR A 143 -10.17 10.69 -1.15
C THR A 143 -11.57 11.25 -1.09
N GLU A 144 -11.72 12.44 -0.55
CA GLU A 144 -12.97 13.14 -0.65
C GLU A 144 -13.08 13.80 -2.03
N TYR A 145 -14.27 13.70 -2.63
CA TYR A 145 -14.54 14.40 -3.88
C TYR A 145 -14.64 15.92 -3.63
N HIS A 146 -13.74 16.67 -4.22
CA HIS A 146 -13.78 18.13 -4.26
C HIS A 146 -13.84 18.61 -5.71
N GLU A 147 -14.83 19.45 -6.00
CA GLU A 147 -14.88 20.14 -7.29
C GLU A 147 -13.74 21.16 -7.37
N ILE A 148 -12.81 20.92 -8.28
CA ILE A 148 -11.67 21.81 -8.47
C ILE A 148 -12.04 22.89 -9.48
N LYS A 149 -12.19 24.12 -8.99
CA LYS A 149 -12.61 25.27 -9.81
C LYS A 149 -11.45 26.10 -10.37
N GLY A 150 -10.27 25.98 -9.77
CA GLY A 150 -9.07 26.72 -10.18
C GLY A 150 -8.11 25.90 -11.02
N SER A 151 -7.41 26.58 -11.94
CA SER A 151 -6.28 26.01 -12.69
C SER A 151 -5.13 27.01 -12.71
N PHE A 152 -3.92 26.50 -12.92
CA PHE A 152 -2.74 27.32 -13.10
C PHE A 152 -1.87 26.69 -14.21
N GLU A 153 -1.39 27.51 -15.11
CA GLU A 153 -0.45 27.14 -16.15
C GLU A 153 0.45 28.35 -16.47
N CYS A 154 1.73 28.10 -16.67
CA CYS A 154 2.69 29.12 -17.10
C CYS A 154 3.71 28.52 -18.08
N SER A 155 4.58 29.36 -18.62
CA SER A 155 5.62 28.94 -19.59
C SER A 155 6.76 28.09 -18.97
N ASP A 156 6.87 28.05 -17.65
CA ASP A 156 7.89 27.25 -16.96
C ASP A 156 7.31 25.86 -16.59
N PRO A 157 7.80 24.78 -17.23
CA PRO A 157 7.30 23.42 -16.95
C PRO A 157 7.56 22.96 -15.51
N LEU A 158 8.65 23.41 -14.86
CA LEU A 158 8.94 23.06 -13.48
C LEU A 158 7.89 23.65 -12.51
N VAL A 159 7.48 24.89 -12.74
CA VAL A 159 6.44 25.55 -11.94
C VAL A 159 5.09 24.85 -12.12
N ASN A 160 4.76 24.41 -13.35
CA ASN A 160 3.56 23.62 -13.61
C ASN A 160 3.58 22.27 -12.89
N GLU A 161 4.74 21.60 -12.83
CA GLU A 161 4.93 20.35 -12.10
C GLU A 161 4.77 20.58 -10.57
N ILE A 162 5.40 21.60 -10.02
CA ILE A 162 5.28 21.98 -8.61
C ILE A 162 3.81 22.22 -8.25
N TYR A 163 3.07 22.97 -9.07
CA TYR A 163 1.65 23.21 -8.87
C TYR A 163 0.84 21.91 -8.86
N SER A 164 1.11 21.01 -9.80
CA SER A 164 0.43 19.71 -9.90
C SER A 164 0.65 18.85 -8.66
N VAL A 165 1.90 18.77 -8.17
CA VAL A 165 2.26 18.01 -6.96
C VAL A 165 1.62 18.65 -5.72
N ALA A 166 1.74 19.96 -5.55
CA ALA A 166 1.16 20.67 -4.41
C ALA A 166 -0.36 20.52 -4.35
N ARG A 167 -1.04 20.65 -5.49
CA ARG A 167 -2.49 20.43 -5.62
C ARG A 167 -2.87 19.01 -5.22
N ARG A 168 -2.13 18.01 -5.68
CA ARG A 168 -2.36 16.61 -5.30
C ARG A 168 -2.18 16.41 -3.80
N THR A 169 -1.11 16.93 -3.21
CA THR A 169 -0.85 16.85 -1.76
C THR A 169 -2.00 17.46 -0.97
N LEU A 170 -2.45 18.64 -1.38
CA LEU A 170 -3.60 19.28 -0.75
C LEU A 170 -4.84 18.39 -0.79
N LEU A 171 -5.15 17.77 -1.94
CA LEU A 171 -6.31 16.88 -2.06
C LEU A 171 -6.22 15.63 -1.18
N LEU A 172 -5.02 15.11 -0.94
CA LEU A 172 -4.80 14.00 0.00
C LEU A 172 -5.03 14.44 1.45
N CYS A 173 -4.70 15.69 1.79
CA CYS A 173 -4.88 16.25 3.12
C CYS A 173 -6.31 16.72 3.40
N LEU A 174 -7.14 16.88 2.36
CA LEU A 174 -8.57 17.20 2.52
C LEU A 174 -9.34 15.93 2.89
N GLN A 175 -9.64 15.79 4.18
CA GLN A 175 -10.33 14.64 4.73
C GLN A 175 -11.59 15.06 5.47
N LYS A 176 -12.75 14.61 4.99
CA LYS A 176 -14.06 14.93 5.57
C LYS A 176 -14.26 16.46 5.65
N ASP A 177 -14.33 17.01 6.84
CA ASP A 177 -14.65 18.42 7.08
C ASP A 177 -13.43 19.25 7.46
N MET A 178 -12.21 18.72 7.31
CA MET A 178 -11.00 19.42 7.73
C MET A 178 -9.80 19.18 6.79
N ILE A 179 -8.86 20.08 6.88
CA ILE A 179 -7.55 19.95 6.23
C ILE A 179 -6.58 19.43 7.28
N TRP A 180 -5.99 18.27 7.01
CA TRP A 180 -4.92 17.73 7.83
C TRP A 180 -3.60 18.35 7.42
N ASP A 181 -2.72 18.60 8.37
CA ASP A 181 -1.35 19.09 8.09
C ASP A 181 -0.42 17.97 7.55
N GLY A 182 -0.88 16.73 7.59
CA GLY A 182 -0.25 15.54 7.02
C GLY A 182 -1.19 14.34 7.07
N ILE A 183 -1.06 13.44 6.11
CA ILE A 183 -1.93 12.25 5.98
C ILE A 183 -1.52 11.07 6.86
N LYS A 184 -0.50 11.24 7.69
CA LYS A 184 0.00 10.25 8.65
C LYS A 184 -0.33 10.61 10.09
N ARG A 185 -1.60 10.60 10.42
CA ARG A 185 -2.03 10.83 11.80
C ARG A 185 -2.92 9.74 12.31
#